data_acaa3cfb9b31d1822c721626a6c8dc8f
#
_entry.id   acaa3cfb9b31d1822c721626a6c8dc8f
#
_cell.length_a   1.000
_cell.length_b   1.000
_cell.length_c   1.000
_cell.angle_alpha   90.00
_cell.angle_beta   90.00
_cell.angle_gamma   90.00
#
_symmetry.space_group_name_H-M   'P 1'
#
loop_
_entity.id
_entity.type
_entity.pdbx_description
1 polymer ?
#
loop_
_entity_poly.entity_id
_entity_poly.type
_entity_poly.pdbx_seq_one_letter_code
_entity_poly.pdbx_strand_id
1 'polypeptide(L)'
;MAPLLEIKGLKTHFATDDGMLRAVDGVDIVLNKGETLCVVGESGCGKTVTAMSILKLIAMPPGRIVAGQILFEGRDLVPLTSHELDDIRAKDIGFIFQEPMTSLNPVLTVGEQVAEVLRRHEGLSKKDALARTVEMFKLVQIPNAAGRLHDYPHQFSGGMRQRVMIAMALACKPKLVIADEPTTALDVTIQAQILDLLQDMKDRFGMAVMLITHAMGVVAETAQRVVVMYAGKVVEEADVDSLFESPRHPYTQGLIRSIPRIDLDSAHKTRLEAIGGTVPILINPAPGCRFAPRCRFAFALCAEQEPVLREVAPGHRMACHLGAAQGASA
;
A
#
# COMPACT_ATOMS: atom_id res chain seq x y z
N MET A 1 21.83 -0.07 7.97
CA MET A 1 21.48 -1.45 7.51
C MET A 1 20.97 -1.36 6.08
N ALA A 2 21.13 -2.40 5.25
CA ALA A 2 20.56 -2.38 3.91
C ALA A 2 19.02 -2.47 4.00
N PRO A 3 18.27 -1.73 3.17
CA PRO A 3 16.82 -1.78 3.14
C PRO A 3 16.34 -3.17 2.69
N LEU A 4 15.11 -3.55 3.11
CA LEU A 4 14.46 -4.79 2.65
C LEU A 4 13.95 -4.62 1.22
N LEU A 5 13.26 -3.49 0.96
CA LEU A 5 12.76 -3.13 -0.36
C LEU A 5 13.20 -1.69 -0.68
N GLU A 6 13.67 -1.47 -1.91
CA GLU A 6 14.03 -0.16 -2.40
C GLU A 6 13.49 0.03 -3.83
N ILE A 7 12.62 0.98 -4.02
CA ILE A 7 12.06 1.38 -5.31
C ILE A 7 12.77 2.67 -5.73
N LYS A 8 13.36 2.68 -6.93
CA LYS A 8 14.11 3.82 -7.47
C LYS A 8 13.53 4.26 -8.81
N GLY A 9 13.01 5.47 -8.86
CA GLY A 9 12.53 6.11 -10.08
C GLY A 9 11.49 5.30 -10.84
N LEU A 10 10.66 4.51 -10.15
CA LEU A 10 9.68 3.62 -10.77
C LEU A 10 8.70 4.38 -11.64
N LYS A 11 8.57 3.94 -12.91
CA LYS A 11 7.56 4.43 -13.84
C LYS A 11 6.75 3.26 -14.38
N THR A 12 5.44 3.27 -14.09
CA THR A 12 4.49 2.28 -14.60
C THR A 12 3.40 3.00 -15.37
N HIS A 13 3.33 2.74 -16.66
CA HIS A 13 2.41 3.39 -17.59
C HIS A 13 1.46 2.38 -18.23
N PHE A 14 0.29 2.84 -18.68
CA PHE A 14 -0.71 2.03 -19.36
C PHE A 14 -1.06 2.66 -20.70
N ALA A 15 -1.05 1.85 -21.76
CA ALA A 15 -1.57 2.26 -23.05
C ALA A 15 -3.10 2.24 -23.02
N THR A 16 -3.72 3.38 -23.28
CA THR A 16 -5.18 3.55 -23.39
C THR A 16 -5.55 4.12 -24.73
N ASP A 17 -6.82 4.07 -25.11
CA ASP A 17 -7.29 4.63 -26.37
C ASP A 17 -7.08 6.15 -26.45
N ASP A 18 -7.09 6.85 -25.30
CA ASP A 18 -6.86 8.30 -25.16
C ASP A 18 -5.37 8.68 -25.07
N GLY A 19 -4.46 7.70 -25.01
CA GLY A 19 -3.02 7.92 -24.91
C GLY A 19 -2.34 7.16 -23.77
N MET A 20 -1.14 7.64 -23.39
CA MET A 20 -0.34 6.97 -22.35
C MET A 20 -0.69 7.50 -20.95
N LEU A 21 -1.36 6.67 -20.15
CA LEU A 21 -1.64 6.95 -18.74
C LEU A 21 -0.39 6.69 -17.89
N ARG A 22 0.13 7.73 -17.24
CA ARG A 22 1.32 7.66 -16.36
C ARG A 22 0.91 7.42 -14.91
N ALA A 23 0.41 6.22 -14.61
CA ALA A 23 -0.15 5.89 -13.29
C ALA A 23 0.88 5.99 -12.15
N VAL A 24 2.14 5.67 -12.43
CA VAL A 24 3.31 5.86 -11.55
C VAL A 24 4.40 6.50 -12.40
N ASP A 25 5.01 7.60 -11.94
CA ASP A 25 5.91 8.39 -12.77
C ASP A 25 7.11 8.93 -12.00
N GLY A 26 8.03 8.05 -11.63
CA GLY A 26 9.25 8.38 -10.90
C GLY A 26 9.04 8.36 -9.38
N VAL A 27 8.59 7.21 -8.87
CA VAL A 27 8.39 6.97 -7.44
C VAL A 27 9.64 6.36 -6.84
N ASP A 28 10.09 6.94 -5.72
CA ASP A 28 11.14 6.41 -4.87
C ASP A 28 10.55 6.06 -3.51
N ILE A 29 10.76 4.80 -3.06
CA ILE A 29 10.29 4.30 -1.76
C ILE A 29 11.36 3.39 -1.18
N VAL A 30 11.64 3.53 0.11
CA VAL A 30 12.50 2.65 0.87
C VAL A 30 11.72 2.03 2.01
N LEU A 31 11.82 0.71 2.19
CA LEU A 31 11.23 -0.02 3.32
C LEU A 31 12.30 -0.85 4.02
N ASN A 32 12.42 -0.69 5.32
CA ASN A 32 13.38 -1.41 6.13
C ASN A 32 12.82 -2.74 6.68
N LYS A 33 13.70 -3.61 7.16
CA LYS A 33 13.29 -4.86 7.82
C LYS A 33 12.50 -4.56 9.09
N GLY A 34 11.38 -5.25 9.30
CA GLY A 34 10.53 -5.10 10.48
C GLY A 34 9.76 -3.79 10.55
N GLU A 35 9.84 -2.94 9.53
CA GLU A 35 9.15 -1.65 9.47
C GLU A 35 7.70 -1.81 8.98
N THR A 36 6.79 -0.99 9.51
CA THR A 36 5.49 -0.72 8.91
C THR A 36 5.55 0.63 8.19
N LEU A 37 5.55 0.59 6.85
CA LEU A 37 5.47 1.76 5.99
C LEU A 37 4.04 1.89 5.47
N CYS A 38 3.39 3.02 5.75
CA CYS A 38 2.10 3.32 5.15
C CYS A 38 2.26 4.16 3.87
N VAL A 39 1.57 3.74 2.80
CA VAL A 39 1.47 4.50 1.55
C VAL A 39 0.05 5.04 1.43
N VAL A 40 -0.09 6.36 1.47
CA VAL A 40 -1.40 7.03 1.56
C VAL A 40 -1.65 8.00 0.42
N GLY A 41 -2.91 8.35 0.19
CA GLY A 41 -3.37 9.31 -0.81
C GLY A 41 -4.77 8.98 -1.32
N GLU A 42 -5.37 9.88 -2.09
CA GLU A 42 -6.69 9.69 -2.69
C GLU A 42 -6.72 8.49 -3.66
N SER A 43 -7.94 7.99 -3.96
CA SER A 43 -8.12 6.95 -4.98
C SER A 43 -7.58 7.41 -6.34
N GLY A 44 -6.97 6.49 -7.09
CA GLY A 44 -6.37 6.79 -8.41
C GLY A 44 -5.01 7.49 -8.37
N CYS A 45 -4.41 7.76 -7.21
CA CYS A 45 -3.09 8.42 -7.13
C CYS A 45 -1.88 7.49 -7.40
N GLY A 46 -2.09 6.20 -7.70
CA GLY A 46 -1.04 5.27 -8.11
C GLY A 46 -0.54 4.29 -7.02
N LYS A 47 -1.09 4.28 -5.80
CA LYS A 47 -0.67 3.40 -4.68
C LYS A 47 -0.72 1.93 -5.05
N THR A 48 -1.90 1.43 -5.43
CA THR A 48 -2.11 0.04 -5.85
C THR A 48 -1.21 -0.35 -7.03
N VAL A 49 -1.08 0.55 -8.03
CA VAL A 49 -0.21 0.28 -9.18
C VAL A 49 1.25 0.18 -8.75
N THR A 50 1.72 1.02 -7.82
CA THR A 50 3.07 0.93 -7.26
C THR A 50 3.28 -0.42 -6.58
N ALA A 51 2.35 -0.83 -5.70
CA ALA A 51 2.42 -2.11 -5.01
C ALA A 51 2.39 -3.32 -5.96
N MET A 52 1.45 -3.34 -6.91
CA MET A 52 1.33 -4.42 -7.90
C MET A 52 2.54 -4.49 -8.84
N SER A 53 3.21 -3.37 -9.09
CA SER A 53 4.44 -3.34 -9.91
C SER A 53 5.59 -4.09 -9.25
N ILE A 54 5.66 -4.15 -7.91
CA ILE A 54 6.73 -4.85 -7.17
C ILE A 54 6.79 -6.32 -7.57
N LEU A 55 5.64 -6.96 -7.69
CA LEU A 55 5.53 -8.38 -8.08
C LEU A 55 5.07 -8.59 -9.52
N LYS A 56 5.03 -7.53 -10.36
CA LYS A 56 4.49 -7.56 -11.72
C LYS A 56 3.10 -8.21 -11.80
N LEU A 57 2.20 -7.82 -10.88
CA LEU A 57 0.81 -8.27 -10.85
C LEU A 57 -0.11 -7.40 -11.72
N ILE A 58 0.42 -6.35 -12.32
CA ILE A 58 -0.30 -5.54 -13.32
C ILE A 58 -0.45 -6.33 -14.62
N ALA A 59 -1.61 -6.20 -15.29
CA ALA A 59 -1.82 -6.79 -16.61
C ALA A 59 -0.84 -6.17 -17.62
N MET A 60 -0.03 -6.99 -18.26
CA MET A 60 0.94 -6.59 -19.28
C MET A 60 0.73 -7.38 -20.57
N PRO A 61 0.12 -6.82 -21.64
CA PRO A 61 -0.40 -5.46 -21.80
C PRO A 61 -1.74 -5.24 -21.05
N PRO A 62 -2.28 -4.01 -20.89
CA PRO A 62 -1.80 -2.73 -21.42
C PRO A 62 -0.75 -2.02 -20.55
N GLY A 63 -0.49 -2.50 -19.31
CA GLY A 63 0.50 -1.94 -18.41
C GLY A 63 1.94 -2.25 -18.84
N ARG A 64 2.87 -1.37 -18.47
CA ARG A 64 4.30 -1.56 -18.67
C ARG A 64 5.10 -0.82 -17.62
N ILE A 65 6.10 -1.47 -17.02
CA ILE A 65 7.16 -0.80 -16.25
C ILE A 65 8.13 -0.23 -17.29
N VAL A 66 8.17 1.10 -17.45
CA VAL A 66 8.94 1.77 -18.50
C VAL A 66 10.30 2.25 -18.02
N ALA A 67 10.48 2.44 -16.71
CA ALA A 67 11.74 2.82 -16.09
C ALA A 67 11.76 2.52 -14.60
N GLY A 68 12.94 2.61 -14.00
CA GLY A 68 13.18 2.44 -12.57
C GLY A 68 13.65 1.03 -12.20
N GLN A 69 13.93 0.85 -10.92
CA GLN A 69 14.37 -0.41 -10.32
C GLN A 69 13.52 -0.74 -9.11
N ILE A 70 13.36 -2.02 -8.83
CA ILE A 70 12.71 -2.54 -7.62
C ILE A 70 13.66 -3.56 -7.00
N LEU A 71 14.40 -3.13 -5.99
CA LEU A 71 15.40 -3.95 -5.32
C LEU A 71 14.80 -4.59 -4.07
N PHE A 72 14.71 -5.89 -4.04
CA PHE A 72 14.33 -6.66 -2.86
C PHE A 72 15.57 -7.41 -2.32
N GLU A 73 16.00 -7.09 -1.10
CA GLU A 73 17.28 -7.55 -0.54
C GLU A 73 18.48 -7.33 -1.50
N GLY A 74 18.45 -6.23 -2.25
CA GLY A 74 19.48 -5.86 -3.22
C GLY A 74 19.32 -6.51 -4.62
N ARG A 75 18.40 -7.46 -4.81
CA ARG A 75 18.11 -8.08 -6.11
C ARG A 75 17.05 -7.27 -6.86
N ASP A 76 17.36 -6.84 -8.08
CA ASP A 76 16.38 -6.13 -8.93
C ASP A 76 15.31 -7.10 -9.47
N LEU A 77 14.04 -6.80 -9.18
CA LEU A 77 12.90 -7.60 -9.59
C LEU A 77 12.40 -7.22 -11.00
N VAL A 78 12.75 -6.02 -11.51
CA VAL A 78 12.23 -5.53 -12.80
C VAL A 78 12.69 -6.40 -14.00
N PRO A 79 13.94 -6.85 -14.10
CA PRO A 79 14.35 -7.71 -15.23
C PRO A 79 13.85 -9.15 -15.13
N LEU A 80 13.39 -9.61 -13.95
CA LEU A 80 13.02 -11.01 -13.75
C LEU A 80 11.83 -11.43 -14.63
N THR A 81 11.87 -12.67 -15.11
CA THR A 81 10.74 -13.32 -15.76
C THR A 81 9.63 -13.66 -14.77
N SER A 82 8.43 -13.98 -15.26
CA SER A 82 7.33 -14.40 -14.36
C SER A 82 7.69 -15.64 -13.57
N HIS A 83 8.39 -16.60 -14.19
CA HIS A 83 8.82 -17.83 -13.53
C HIS A 83 9.81 -17.56 -12.37
N GLU A 84 10.76 -16.65 -12.57
CA GLU A 84 11.70 -16.25 -11.51
C GLU A 84 11.02 -15.49 -10.36
N LEU A 85 9.95 -14.73 -10.67
CA LEU A 85 9.14 -14.06 -9.65
C LEU A 85 8.25 -15.02 -8.88
N ASP A 86 7.87 -16.18 -9.45
CA ASP A 86 7.08 -17.17 -8.74
C ASP A 86 7.81 -17.73 -7.50
N ASP A 87 9.14 -17.74 -7.50
CA ASP A 87 9.93 -18.14 -6.33
C ASP A 87 9.94 -17.09 -5.21
N ILE A 88 9.58 -15.83 -5.53
CA ILE A 88 9.52 -14.71 -4.59
C ILE A 88 8.09 -14.47 -4.11
N ARG A 89 7.11 -14.61 -5.05
CA ARG A 89 5.69 -14.46 -4.74
C ARG A 89 5.25 -15.46 -3.68
N ALA A 90 4.49 -15.00 -2.70
CA ALA A 90 4.02 -15.74 -1.53
C ALA A 90 5.10 -16.30 -0.60
N LYS A 91 6.30 -16.62 -1.09
CA LYS A 91 7.40 -17.15 -0.28
C LYS A 91 8.14 -16.05 0.47
N ASP A 92 8.65 -15.06 -0.24
CA ASP A 92 9.40 -13.93 0.34
C ASP A 92 8.53 -12.67 0.48
N ILE A 93 7.58 -12.46 -0.44
CA ILE A 93 6.66 -11.31 -0.44
C ILE A 93 5.23 -11.84 -0.53
N GLY A 94 4.47 -11.67 0.56
CA GLY A 94 3.02 -11.90 0.60
C GLY A 94 2.26 -10.69 0.09
N PHE A 95 1.13 -10.90 -0.60
CA PHE A 95 0.27 -9.83 -1.07
C PHE A 95 -1.17 -10.05 -0.60
N ILE A 96 -1.75 -9.03 0.06
CA ILE A 96 -3.14 -8.98 0.50
C ILE A 96 -3.85 -7.98 -0.41
N PHE A 97 -4.78 -8.48 -1.23
CA PHE A 97 -5.53 -7.66 -2.19
C PHE A 97 -6.68 -6.91 -1.52
N GLN A 98 -7.12 -5.84 -2.17
CA GLN A 98 -8.19 -4.96 -1.69
C GLN A 98 -9.54 -5.69 -1.56
N GLU A 99 -9.87 -6.58 -2.50
CA GLU A 99 -11.17 -7.26 -2.52
C GLU A 99 -11.03 -8.78 -2.33
N PRO A 100 -11.42 -9.33 -1.16
CA PRO A 100 -11.36 -10.77 -0.93
C PRO A 100 -12.35 -11.56 -1.79
N MET A 101 -13.40 -10.91 -2.31
CA MET A 101 -14.40 -11.56 -3.17
C MET A 101 -13.86 -11.97 -4.54
N THR A 102 -12.94 -11.19 -5.09
CA THR A 102 -12.32 -11.42 -6.40
C THR A 102 -10.99 -12.15 -6.30
N SER A 103 -10.36 -12.14 -5.10
CA SER A 103 -9.04 -12.74 -4.86
C SER A 103 -9.11 -14.23 -4.52
N LEU A 104 -10.20 -14.69 -3.91
CA LEU A 104 -10.43 -16.11 -3.63
C LEU A 104 -11.14 -16.78 -4.80
N ASN A 105 -10.62 -17.93 -5.24
CA ASN A 105 -11.27 -18.73 -6.28
C ASN A 105 -12.57 -19.36 -5.73
N PRO A 106 -13.78 -19.00 -6.28
CA PRO A 106 -15.05 -19.42 -5.73
C PRO A 106 -15.33 -20.92 -5.89
N VAL A 107 -14.63 -21.62 -6.79
CA VAL A 107 -14.83 -23.04 -7.08
C VAL A 107 -13.83 -23.96 -6.37
N LEU A 108 -12.91 -23.40 -5.60
CA LEU A 108 -11.98 -24.14 -4.74
C LEU A 108 -12.32 -23.91 -3.28
N THR A 109 -12.10 -24.93 -2.44
CA THR A 109 -12.25 -24.77 -0.99
C THR A 109 -11.17 -23.84 -0.43
N VAL A 110 -11.47 -23.14 0.65
CA VAL A 110 -10.51 -22.21 1.26
C VAL A 110 -9.28 -22.92 1.80
N GLY A 111 -9.45 -24.16 2.28
CA GLY A 111 -8.33 -24.97 2.74
C GLY A 111 -7.38 -25.39 1.60
N GLU A 112 -7.91 -25.75 0.42
CA GLU A 112 -7.07 -26.13 -0.72
C GLU A 112 -6.30 -24.92 -1.26
N GLN A 113 -6.89 -23.71 -1.27
CA GLN A 113 -6.22 -22.51 -1.73
C GLN A 113 -5.01 -22.14 -0.87
N VAL A 114 -5.11 -22.25 0.47
CA VAL A 114 -3.97 -22.02 1.36
C VAL A 114 -2.95 -23.16 1.26
N ALA A 115 -3.44 -24.42 1.20
CA ALA A 115 -2.57 -25.59 1.09
C ALA A 115 -1.79 -25.63 -0.23
N GLU A 116 -2.34 -25.09 -1.32
CA GLU A 116 -1.66 -24.96 -2.61
C GLU A 116 -0.38 -24.11 -2.48
N VAL A 117 -0.45 -22.96 -1.79
CA VAL A 117 0.71 -22.09 -1.53
C VAL A 117 1.81 -22.86 -0.80
N LEU A 118 1.47 -23.59 0.25
CA LEU A 118 2.42 -24.41 1.04
C LEU A 118 3.03 -25.55 0.22
N ARG A 119 2.22 -26.21 -0.59
CA ARG A 119 2.71 -27.28 -1.48
C ARG A 119 3.65 -26.75 -2.54
N ARG A 120 3.31 -25.61 -3.13
CA ARG A 120 4.10 -24.99 -4.20
C ARG A 120 5.47 -24.50 -3.70
N HIS A 121 5.52 -23.85 -2.54
CA HIS A 121 6.71 -23.16 -2.06
C HIS A 121 7.50 -23.90 -0.98
N GLU A 122 6.86 -24.74 -0.17
CA GLU A 122 7.53 -25.53 0.87
C GLU A 122 7.65 -27.03 0.51
N GLY A 123 7.09 -27.46 -0.63
CA GLY A 123 7.16 -28.84 -1.10
C GLY A 123 6.40 -29.83 -0.22
N LEU A 124 5.44 -29.39 0.59
CA LEU A 124 4.69 -30.23 1.51
C LEU A 124 3.78 -31.23 0.79
N SER A 125 3.56 -32.40 1.39
CA SER A 125 2.51 -33.31 0.96
C SER A 125 1.13 -32.65 1.12
N LYS A 126 0.12 -33.13 0.39
CA LYS A 126 -1.26 -32.62 0.54
C LYS A 126 -1.75 -32.71 1.99
N LYS A 127 -1.44 -33.81 2.68
CA LYS A 127 -1.83 -34.06 4.07
C LYS A 127 -1.17 -33.03 5.02
N ASP A 128 0.13 -32.82 4.87
CA ASP A 128 0.90 -31.92 5.73
C ASP A 128 0.54 -30.45 5.46
N ALA A 129 0.32 -30.08 4.19
CA ALA A 129 -0.15 -28.76 3.81
C ALA A 129 -1.52 -28.43 4.41
N LEU A 130 -2.49 -29.35 4.38
CA LEU A 130 -3.79 -29.18 5.03
C LEU A 130 -3.66 -29.06 6.56
N ALA A 131 -2.80 -29.89 7.19
CA ALA A 131 -2.53 -29.77 8.62
C ALA A 131 -1.96 -28.39 8.97
N ARG A 132 -1.00 -27.92 8.18
CA ARG A 132 -0.41 -26.59 8.34
C ARG A 132 -1.44 -25.47 8.08
N THR A 133 -2.37 -25.67 7.12
CA THR A 133 -3.47 -24.72 6.86
C THR A 133 -4.38 -24.58 8.10
N VAL A 134 -4.68 -25.65 8.84
CA VAL A 134 -5.43 -25.56 10.10
C VAL A 134 -4.70 -24.69 11.10
N GLU A 135 -3.37 -24.80 11.22
CA GLU A 135 -2.58 -23.95 12.10
C GLU A 135 -2.66 -22.47 11.65
N MET A 136 -2.57 -22.22 10.35
CA MET A 136 -2.72 -20.85 9.82
C MET A 136 -4.11 -20.29 10.08
N PHE A 137 -5.17 -21.07 9.89
CA PHE A 137 -6.55 -20.64 10.19
C PHE A 137 -6.74 -20.32 11.68
N LYS A 138 -6.13 -21.07 12.58
CA LYS A 138 -6.11 -20.74 14.02
C LYS A 138 -5.37 -19.43 14.29
N LEU A 139 -4.22 -19.21 13.64
CA LEU A 139 -3.42 -17.99 13.78
C LEU A 139 -4.21 -16.74 13.35
N VAL A 140 -4.94 -16.84 12.23
CA VAL A 140 -5.78 -15.74 11.76
C VAL A 140 -7.18 -15.75 12.40
N GLN A 141 -7.37 -16.52 13.49
CA GLN A 141 -8.58 -16.56 14.30
C GLN A 141 -9.86 -16.94 13.52
N ILE A 142 -9.76 -17.89 12.58
CA ILE A 142 -10.94 -18.49 11.94
C ILE A 142 -11.55 -19.51 12.92
N PRO A 143 -12.83 -19.34 13.33
CA PRO A 143 -13.47 -20.25 14.26
C PRO A 143 -13.67 -21.63 13.62
N ASN A 144 -13.53 -22.70 14.40
CA ASN A 144 -13.61 -24.09 13.94
C ASN A 144 -12.68 -24.39 12.74
N ALA A 145 -11.41 -23.96 12.84
CA ALA A 145 -10.42 -24.01 11.76
C ALA A 145 -10.38 -25.35 11.00
N ALA A 146 -10.38 -26.49 11.72
CA ALA A 146 -10.33 -27.82 11.10
C ALA A 146 -11.61 -28.15 10.31
N GLY A 147 -12.79 -27.78 10.83
CA GLY A 147 -14.07 -28.03 10.18
C GLY A 147 -14.29 -27.16 8.93
N ARG A 148 -13.58 -26.03 8.83
CA ARG A 148 -13.73 -25.06 7.76
C ARG A 148 -12.85 -25.31 6.52
N LEU A 149 -11.94 -26.28 6.56
CA LEU A 149 -11.02 -26.56 5.44
C LEU A 149 -11.73 -26.85 4.12
N HIS A 150 -12.90 -27.49 4.19
CA HIS A 150 -13.66 -27.94 3.02
C HIS A 150 -14.77 -26.95 2.60
N ASP A 151 -14.89 -25.83 3.33
CA ASP A 151 -15.86 -24.80 2.98
C ASP A 151 -15.36 -23.97 1.78
N TYR A 152 -16.31 -23.44 1.04
CA TYR A 152 -16.06 -22.55 -0.10
C TYR A 152 -16.12 -21.07 0.32
N PRO A 153 -15.49 -20.16 -0.43
CA PRO A 153 -15.49 -18.72 -0.10
C PRO A 153 -16.87 -18.12 0.17
N HIS A 154 -17.91 -18.55 -0.57
CA HIS A 154 -19.28 -18.03 -0.40
C HIS A 154 -19.92 -18.41 0.93
N GLN A 155 -19.39 -19.39 1.66
CA GLN A 155 -19.86 -19.81 2.98
C GLN A 155 -19.23 -18.99 4.13
N PHE A 156 -18.33 -18.05 3.80
CA PHE A 156 -17.63 -17.18 4.74
C PHE A 156 -18.21 -15.75 4.71
N SER A 157 -18.23 -15.08 5.87
CA SER A 157 -18.47 -13.64 5.94
C SER A 157 -17.32 -12.85 5.29
N GLY A 158 -17.51 -11.56 5.03
CA GLY A 158 -16.47 -10.69 4.46
C GLY A 158 -15.18 -10.70 5.29
N GLY A 159 -15.29 -10.50 6.60
CA GLY A 159 -14.13 -10.55 7.49
C GLY A 159 -13.47 -11.92 7.58
N MET A 160 -14.23 -13.01 7.47
CA MET A 160 -13.64 -14.36 7.42
C MET A 160 -12.90 -14.62 6.10
N ARG A 161 -13.41 -14.16 4.96
CA ARG A 161 -12.69 -14.23 3.67
C ARG A 161 -11.39 -13.44 3.72
N GLN A 162 -11.43 -12.25 4.35
CA GLN A 162 -10.23 -11.44 4.58
C GLN A 162 -9.19 -12.22 5.40
N ARG A 163 -9.61 -12.89 6.47
CA ARG A 163 -8.71 -13.74 7.29
C ARG A 163 -8.13 -14.91 6.51
N VAL A 164 -8.89 -15.53 5.60
CA VAL A 164 -8.38 -16.56 4.68
C VAL A 164 -7.31 -15.98 3.74
N MET A 165 -7.55 -14.82 3.16
CA MET A 165 -6.59 -14.16 2.29
C MET A 165 -5.31 -13.77 3.03
N ILE A 166 -5.42 -13.30 4.28
CA ILE A 166 -4.27 -13.07 5.16
C ILE A 166 -3.53 -14.38 5.43
N ALA A 167 -4.25 -15.48 5.72
CA ALA A 167 -3.64 -16.80 5.92
C ALA A 167 -2.85 -17.27 4.68
N MET A 168 -3.37 -17.03 3.47
CA MET A 168 -2.65 -17.31 2.22
C MET A 168 -1.37 -16.47 2.09
N ALA A 169 -1.47 -15.16 2.32
CA ALA A 169 -0.32 -14.26 2.22
C ALA A 169 0.78 -14.57 3.24
N LEU A 170 0.42 -15.10 4.41
CA LEU A 170 1.34 -15.43 5.51
C LEU A 170 1.77 -16.90 5.54
N ALA A 171 1.24 -17.77 4.66
CA ALA A 171 1.44 -19.21 4.72
C ALA A 171 2.92 -19.64 4.77
N CYS A 172 3.76 -18.99 3.98
CA CYS A 172 5.22 -19.23 3.91
C CYS A 172 6.05 -18.32 4.82
N LYS A 173 5.43 -17.54 5.74
CA LYS A 173 6.10 -16.60 6.64
C LYS A 173 7.00 -15.62 5.88
N PRO A 174 6.44 -14.80 4.98
CA PRO A 174 7.20 -13.91 4.12
C PRO A 174 7.98 -12.87 4.91
N LYS A 175 9.04 -12.32 4.31
CA LYS A 175 9.83 -11.21 4.88
C LYS A 175 9.11 -9.86 4.75
N LEU A 176 8.26 -9.73 3.72
CA LEU A 176 7.47 -8.55 3.43
C LEU A 176 6.01 -8.94 3.16
N VAL A 177 5.08 -8.22 3.75
CA VAL A 177 3.66 -8.25 3.36
C VAL A 177 3.27 -6.90 2.78
N ILE A 178 2.71 -6.93 1.58
CA ILE A 178 2.08 -5.77 0.95
C ILE A 178 0.57 -5.93 1.15
N ALA A 179 -0.05 -5.02 1.88
CA ALA A 179 -1.47 -5.03 2.16
C ALA A 179 -2.13 -3.83 1.48
N ASP A 180 -2.85 -4.09 0.39
CA ASP A 180 -3.53 -3.06 -0.39
C ASP A 180 -4.97 -2.91 0.10
N GLU A 181 -5.21 -1.85 0.87
CA GLU A 181 -6.51 -1.52 1.48
C GLU A 181 -7.17 -2.73 2.18
N PRO A 182 -6.49 -3.43 3.09
CA PRO A 182 -6.91 -4.74 3.59
C PRO A 182 -8.21 -4.70 4.42
N THR A 183 -8.74 -3.53 4.71
CA THR A 183 -9.94 -3.35 5.54
C THR A 183 -11.07 -2.62 4.83
N THR A 184 -10.91 -2.31 3.55
CA THR A 184 -11.97 -1.67 2.75
C THR A 184 -13.22 -2.55 2.71
N ALA A 185 -14.40 -1.93 2.83
CA ALA A 185 -15.71 -2.57 2.89
C ALA A 185 -15.98 -3.49 4.11
N LEU A 186 -15.16 -3.37 5.16
CA LEU A 186 -15.41 -4.01 6.46
C LEU A 186 -15.98 -2.99 7.46
N ASP A 187 -16.76 -3.48 8.42
CA ASP A 187 -17.20 -2.64 9.54
C ASP A 187 -16.01 -2.28 10.46
N VAL A 188 -16.15 -1.17 11.20
CA VAL A 188 -15.07 -0.59 12.03
C VAL A 188 -14.47 -1.61 13.01
N THR A 189 -15.32 -2.47 13.59
CA THR A 189 -14.88 -3.47 14.56
C THR A 189 -14.02 -4.54 13.91
N ILE A 190 -14.44 -5.05 12.75
CA ILE A 190 -13.68 -6.05 12.00
C ILE A 190 -12.41 -5.41 11.43
N GLN A 191 -12.46 -4.15 11.00
CA GLN A 191 -11.28 -3.40 10.56
C GLN A 191 -10.18 -3.38 11.65
N ALA A 192 -10.53 -2.98 12.89
CA ALA A 192 -9.59 -2.97 14.01
C ALA A 192 -8.99 -4.38 14.25
N GLN A 193 -9.83 -5.42 14.29
CA GLN A 193 -9.37 -6.80 14.47
C GLN A 193 -8.41 -7.29 13.36
N ILE A 194 -8.58 -6.85 12.12
CA ILE A 194 -7.69 -7.21 11.01
C ILE A 194 -6.35 -6.49 11.14
N LEU A 195 -6.34 -5.23 11.55
CA LEU A 195 -5.12 -4.45 11.77
C LEU A 195 -4.31 -5.00 12.95
N ASP A 196 -4.97 -5.30 14.07
CA ASP A 196 -4.35 -5.96 15.22
C ASP A 196 -3.73 -7.30 14.83
N LEU A 197 -4.47 -8.11 14.05
CA LEU A 197 -3.98 -9.38 13.54
C LEU A 197 -2.72 -9.20 12.69
N LEU A 198 -2.68 -8.21 11.79
CA LEU A 198 -1.51 -7.94 10.96
C LEU A 198 -0.32 -7.49 11.80
N GLN A 199 -0.55 -6.66 12.83
CA GLN A 199 0.49 -6.23 13.76
C GLN A 199 1.05 -7.42 14.57
N ASP A 200 0.17 -8.25 15.15
CA ASP A 200 0.57 -9.46 15.87
C ASP A 200 1.41 -10.40 15.00
N MET A 201 1.02 -10.58 13.74
CA MET A 201 1.76 -11.43 12.80
C MET A 201 3.10 -10.81 12.39
N LYS A 202 3.14 -9.48 12.21
CA LYS A 202 4.39 -8.75 11.96
C LYS A 202 5.39 -9.01 13.10
N ASP A 203 4.96 -8.82 14.35
CA ASP A 203 5.83 -8.97 15.52
C ASP A 203 6.27 -10.43 15.71
N ARG A 204 5.35 -11.38 15.50
CA ARG A 204 5.61 -12.80 15.63
C ARG A 204 6.59 -13.35 14.59
N PHE A 205 6.51 -12.88 13.34
CA PHE A 205 7.34 -13.37 12.25
C PHE A 205 8.52 -12.46 11.92
N GLY A 206 8.61 -11.28 12.52
CA GLY A 206 9.65 -10.31 12.25
C GLY A 206 9.60 -9.74 10.83
N MET A 207 8.41 -9.74 10.19
CA MET A 207 8.23 -9.29 8.82
C MET A 207 8.08 -7.77 8.74
N ALA A 208 8.36 -7.19 7.57
CA ALA A 208 8.00 -5.82 7.25
C ALA A 208 6.59 -5.76 6.64
N VAL A 209 5.92 -4.62 6.78
CA VAL A 209 4.58 -4.40 6.20
C VAL A 209 4.58 -3.11 5.37
N MET A 210 4.15 -3.20 4.11
CA MET A 210 3.76 -2.06 3.30
C MET A 210 2.23 -2.00 3.31
N LEU A 211 1.67 -1.05 4.06
CA LEU A 211 0.23 -0.88 4.18
C LEU A 211 -0.24 0.26 3.28
N ILE A 212 -1.09 -0.04 2.33
CA ILE A 212 -1.73 0.96 1.48
C ILE A 212 -3.11 1.23 2.04
N THR A 213 -3.41 2.51 2.29
CA THR A 213 -4.71 2.93 2.82
C THR A 213 -5.00 4.39 2.47
N HIS A 214 -6.26 4.77 2.52
CA HIS A 214 -6.70 6.16 2.50
C HIS A 214 -7.19 6.62 3.89
N ALA A 215 -7.24 5.72 4.87
CA ALA A 215 -7.73 5.99 6.22
C ALA A 215 -6.59 6.50 7.11
N MET A 216 -6.49 7.83 7.27
CA MET A 216 -5.43 8.46 8.08
C MET A 216 -5.46 8.06 9.56
N GLY A 217 -6.63 7.69 10.12
CA GLY A 217 -6.72 7.13 11.47
C GLY A 217 -5.95 5.82 11.62
N VAL A 218 -6.07 4.92 10.65
CA VAL A 218 -5.28 3.66 10.59
C VAL A 218 -3.79 3.95 10.52
N VAL A 219 -3.40 4.96 9.73
CA VAL A 219 -1.98 5.36 9.59
C VAL A 219 -1.40 5.82 10.92
N ALA A 220 -2.14 6.64 11.69
CA ALA A 220 -1.70 7.14 12.98
C ALA A 220 -1.46 6.01 14.01
N GLU A 221 -2.23 4.92 13.91
CA GLU A 221 -2.14 3.79 14.85
C GLU A 221 -1.08 2.76 14.46
N THR A 222 -0.82 2.58 13.15
CA THR A 222 -0.05 1.43 12.69
C THR A 222 1.30 1.78 12.06
N ALA A 223 1.43 2.99 11.50
CA ALA A 223 2.63 3.37 10.75
C ALA A 223 3.81 3.73 11.65
N GLN A 224 5.01 3.38 11.21
CA GLN A 224 6.27 3.96 11.70
C GLN A 224 6.70 5.12 10.80
N ARG A 225 6.52 4.95 9.48
CA ARG A 225 6.80 5.97 8.47
C ARG A 225 5.70 6.00 7.42
N VAL A 226 5.49 7.15 6.83
CA VAL A 226 4.39 7.40 5.88
C VAL A 226 4.94 7.99 4.60
N VAL A 227 4.49 7.48 3.47
CA VAL A 227 4.71 8.01 2.13
C VAL A 227 3.37 8.50 1.60
N VAL A 228 3.28 9.79 1.31
CA VAL A 228 2.08 10.42 0.74
C VAL A 228 2.24 10.49 -0.77
N MET A 229 1.30 9.86 -1.50
CA MET A 229 1.27 9.88 -2.96
C MET A 229 0.15 10.75 -3.48
N TYR A 230 0.45 11.50 -4.52
CA TYR A 230 -0.51 12.27 -5.30
C TYR A 230 -0.22 12.17 -6.80
N ALA A 231 -1.22 11.79 -7.57
CA ALA A 231 -1.15 11.78 -9.04
C ALA A 231 0.12 11.09 -9.58
N GLY A 232 0.44 9.88 -9.09
CA GLY A 232 1.57 9.07 -9.55
C GLY A 232 2.95 9.48 -9.02
N LYS A 233 3.02 10.37 -8.02
CA LYS A 233 4.26 10.88 -7.42
C LYS A 233 4.23 10.76 -5.90
N VAL A 234 5.40 10.63 -5.29
CA VAL A 234 5.57 10.88 -3.85
C VAL A 234 5.66 12.40 -3.64
N VAL A 235 4.80 12.94 -2.78
CA VAL A 235 4.75 14.37 -2.50
C VAL A 235 5.28 14.71 -1.10
N GLU A 236 5.18 13.77 -0.16
CA GLU A 236 5.74 13.92 1.19
C GLU A 236 6.08 12.55 1.78
N GLU A 237 7.13 12.48 2.58
CA GLU A 237 7.57 11.30 3.32
C GLU A 237 8.14 11.75 4.66
N ALA A 238 7.67 11.14 5.75
CA ALA A 238 8.16 11.41 7.09
C ALA A 238 7.86 10.23 8.04
N ASP A 239 8.41 10.24 9.25
CA ASP A 239 7.90 9.44 10.35
C ASP A 239 6.45 9.88 10.68
N VAL A 240 5.69 8.99 11.29
CA VAL A 240 4.25 9.21 11.52
C VAL A 240 4.01 10.43 12.39
N ASP A 241 4.76 10.62 13.47
CA ASP A 241 4.57 11.73 14.41
C ASP A 241 4.82 13.07 13.72
N SER A 242 5.97 13.19 13.03
CA SER A 242 6.33 14.40 12.26
C SER A 242 5.30 14.73 11.17
N LEU A 243 4.73 13.70 10.50
CA LEU A 243 3.73 13.92 9.48
C LEU A 243 2.42 14.50 10.05
N PHE A 244 1.97 13.99 11.21
CA PHE A 244 0.72 14.44 11.84
C PHE A 244 0.88 15.76 12.58
N GLU A 245 1.99 15.98 13.28
CA GLU A 245 2.25 17.21 14.02
C GLU A 245 2.60 18.39 13.12
N SER A 246 3.37 18.15 12.05
CA SER A 246 3.90 19.20 11.19
C SER A 246 3.90 18.83 9.69
N PRO A 247 2.71 18.55 9.09
CA PRO A 247 2.61 18.24 7.68
C PRO A 247 3.09 19.45 6.84
N ARG A 248 3.99 19.22 5.91
CA ARG A 248 4.65 20.28 5.13
C ARG A 248 3.99 20.51 3.78
N HIS A 249 3.55 19.43 3.11
CA HIS A 249 2.91 19.56 1.81
C HIS A 249 1.44 20.00 1.95
N PRO A 250 0.94 20.98 1.17
CA PRO A 250 -0.45 21.43 1.26
C PRO A 250 -1.50 20.35 1.04
N TYR A 251 -1.19 19.33 0.23
CA TYR A 251 -2.05 18.18 0.05
C TYR A 251 -2.16 17.32 1.33
N THR A 252 -1.05 17.02 2.00
CA THR A 252 -1.02 16.28 3.26
C THR A 252 -1.79 17.02 4.35
N GLN A 253 -1.62 18.36 4.42
CA GLN A 253 -2.40 19.20 5.33
C GLN A 253 -3.91 19.07 5.07
N GLY A 254 -4.30 18.99 3.79
CA GLY A 254 -5.70 18.76 3.40
C GLY A 254 -6.21 17.38 3.83
N LEU A 255 -5.41 16.33 3.61
CA LEU A 255 -5.76 14.97 4.03
C LEU A 255 -5.97 14.87 5.55
N ILE A 256 -5.06 15.44 6.35
CA ILE A 256 -5.15 15.42 7.81
C ILE A 256 -6.34 16.25 8.31
N ARG A 257 -6.65 17.40 7.70
CA ARG A 257 -7.83 18.19 8.05
C ARG A 257 -9.16 17.53 7.69
N SER A 258 -9.17 16.59 6.77
CA SER A 258 -10.37 15.82 6.41
C SER A 258 -10.70 14.69 7.39
N ILE A 259 -9.84 14.44 8.41
CA ILE A 259 -10.10 13.43 9.45
C ILE A 259 -11.19 13.95 10.38
N PRO A 260 -12.28 13.19 10.61
CA PRO A 260 -13.28 13.56 11.62
C PRO A 260 -12.66 13.61 13.02
N ARG A 261 -12.75 14.75 13.69
CA ARG A 261 -12.32 14.87 15.09
C ARG A 261 -13.49 14.53 16.00
N ILE A 262 -13.30 13.49 16.82
CA ILE A 262 -14.32 13.03 17.78
C ILE A 262 -14.43 13.97 18.99
N ASP A 263 -13.36 14.75 19.29
CA ASP A 263 -13.21 15.54 20.51
C ASP A 263 -13.84 16.93 20.45
N LEU A 264 -14.45 17.31 19.32
CA LEU A 264 -15.13 18.60 19.25
C LEU A 264 -16.53 18.45 19.84
N ASP A 265 -16.75 19.13 20.99
CA ASP A 265 -18.07 19.34 21.58
C ASP A 265 -19.11 19.64 20.48
N SER A 266 -20.27 19.01 20.58
CA SER A 266 -21.35 19.11 19.58
C SER A 266 -21.83 20.53 19.27
N ALA A 267 -21.38 21.52 20.06
CA ALA A 267 -21.62 22.95 19.86
C ALA A 267 -20.77 23.60 18.76
N HIS A 268 -19.64 22.97 18.35
CA HIS A 268 -18.73 23.48 17.31
C HIS A 268 -18.57 22.49 16.17
N LYS A 269 -19.67 22.14 15.49
CA LYS A 269 -19.64 21.36 14.23
C LYS A 269 -18.94 22.18 13.15
N THR A 270 -17.61 22.18 13.14
CA THR A 270 -16.83 22.68 11.99
C THR A 270 -17.04 21.73 10.81
N ARG A 271 -17.49 22.29 9.69
CA ARG A 271 -17.58 21.55 8.44
C ARG A 271 -16.19 21.02 8.08
N LEU A 272 -16.06 19.70 7.84
CA LEU A 272 -14.81 19.12 7.38
C LEU A 272 -14.33 19.83 6.10
N GLU A 273 -13.08 20.29 6.09
CA GLU A 273 -12.48 20.89 4.90
C GLU A 273 -12.11 19.75 3.92
N ALA A 274 -12.99 19.50 2.96
CA ALA A 274 -12.66 18.60 1.85
C ALA A 274 -11.64 19.29 0.90
N ILE A 275 -10.70 18.49 0.39
CA ILE A 275 -9.79 18.96 -0.69
C ILE A 275 -10.64 19.14 -1.96
N GLY A 276 -10.83 20.37 -2.41
CA GLY A 276 -11.64 20.69 -3.58
C GLY A 276 -11.11 20.06 -4.87
N GLY A 277 -12.00 19.80 -5.84
CA GLY A 277 -11.65 19.23 -7.14
C GLY A 277 -11.37 17.72 -7.09
N THR A 278 -10.89 17.17 -8.20
CA THR A 278 -10.57 15.72 -8.38
C THR A 278 -9.10 15.54 -8.72
N VAL A 279 -8.58 14.32 -8.48
CA VAL A 279 -7.25 13.94 -8.94
C VAL A 279 -7.21 14.02 -10.48
N PRO A 280 -6.21 14.69 -11.08
CA PRO A 280 -6.15 14.84 -12.54
C PRO A 280 -5.91 13.47 -13.21
N ILE A 281 -6.49 13.31 -14.40
CA ILE A 281 -6.18 12.18 -15.28
C ILE A 281 -4.75 12.36 -15.80
N LEU A 282 -3.91 11.35 -15.65
CA LEU A 282 -2.47 11.42 -15.93
C LEU A 282 -2.13 11.02 -17.39
N ILE A 283 -3.02 11.33 -18.33
CA ILE A 283 -2.75 11.22 -19.76
C ILE A 283 -2.11 12.54 -20.19
N ASN A 284 -0.84 12.47 -20.64
CA ASN A 284 -0.05 13.65 -21.03
C ASN A 284 -0.12 14.79 -19.98
N PRO A 285 0.28 14.55 -18.72
CA PRO A 285 0.17 15.55 -17.66
C PRO A 285 0.91 16.82 -18.04
N ALA A 286 0.32 17.97 -17.69
CA ALA A 286 0.97 19.27 -17.88
C ALA A 286 2.30 19.34 -17.10
N PRO A 287 3.25 20.18 -17.53
CA PRO A 287 4.45 20.47 -16.75
C PRO A 287 4.07 21.10 -15.40
N GLY A 288 4.98 21.02 -14.44
CA GLY A 288 4.79 21.65 -13.13
C GLY A 288 4.20 20.71 -12.08
N CYS A 289 3.82 21.30 -10.95
CA CYS A 289 3.28 20.60 -9.80
C CYS A 289 1.88 20.04 -10.09
N ARG A 290 1.72 18.74 -10.00
CA ARG A 290 0.43 18.05 -10.26
C ARG A 290 -0.69 18.47 -9.32
N PHE A 291 -0.34 18.96 -8.12
CA PHE A 291 -1.32 19.47 -7.16
C PHE A 291 -1.65 20.97 -7.38
N ALA A 292 -0.92 21.72 -8.20
CA ALA A 292 -1.11 23.15 -8.40
C ALA A 292 -2.58 23.54 -8.69
N PRO A 293 -3.37 22.83 -9.51
CA PRO A 293 -4.77 23.20 -9.78
C PRO A 293 -5.70 23.14 -8.56
N ARG A 294 -5.32 22.41 -7.51
CA ARG A 294 -6.09 22.23 -6.25
C ARG A 294 -5.43 22.94 -5.06
N CYS A 295 -4.23 23.50 -5.25
CA CYS A 295 -3.43 24.09 -4.19
C CYS A 295 -3.80 25.56 -3.97
N ARG A 296 -4.30 25.89 -2.77
CA ARG A 296 -4.60 27.30 -2.40
C ARG A 296 -3.37 28.20 -2.30
N PHE A 297 -2.17 27.61 -2.30
CA PHE A 297 -0.88 28.32 -2.23
C PHE A 297 -0.12 28.30 -3.56
N ALA A 298 -0.78 27.90 -4.67
CA ALA A 298 -0.12 27.82 -5.96
C ALA A 298 0.33 29.20 -6.46
N PHE A 299 1.51 29.26 -7.09
CA PHE A 299 2.07 30.45 -7.72
C PHE A 299 2.74 30.08 -9.06
N ALA A 300 3.23 31.04 -9.82
CA ALA A 300 3.69 30.83 -11.20
C ALA A 300 4.64 29.64 -11.38
N LEU A 301 5.66 29.50 -10.53
CA LEU A 301 6.62 28.42 -10.61
C LEU A 301 5.97 27.03 -10.49
N CYS A 302 4.86 26.91 -9.74
CA CYS A 302 4.13 25.67 -9.60
C CYS A 302 3.50 25.18 -10.91
N ALA A 303 3.20 26.07 -11.84
CA ALA A 303 2.67 25.73 -13.16
C ALA A 303 3.78 25.36 -14.15
N GLU A 304 4.98 25.85 -13.96
CA GLU A 304 6.08 25.74 -14.90
C GLU A 304 7.03 24.58 -14.60
N GLN A 305 7.30 24.33 -13.31
CA GLN A 305 8.31 23.36 -12.89
C GLN A 305 7.74 22.31 -11.91
N GLU A 306 8.08 21.05 -12.15
CA GLU A 306 7.78 19.97 -11.22
C GLU A 306 8.68 20.07 -9.99
N PRO A 307 8.12 20.10 -8.75
CA PRO A 307 8.93 20.13 -7.54
C PRO A 307 9.62 18.78 -7.32
N VAL A 308 10.90 18.84 -6.93
CA VAL A 308 11.69 17.65 -6.60
C VAL A 308 11.50 17.29 -5.13
N LEU A 309 11.42 15.99 -4.83
CA LEU A 309 11.37 15.47 -3.47
C LEU A 309 12.72 15.73 -2.80
N ARG A 310 12.74 16.57 -1.76
CA ARG A 310 13.95 16.97 -1.02
C ARG A 310 13.72 16.93 0.47
N GLU A 311 14.77 16.74 1.22
CA GLU A 311 14.74 16.83 2.67
C GLU A 311 14.50 18.27 3.12
N VAL A 312 13.52 18.47 4.01
CA VAL A 312 13.12 19.77 4.55
C VAL A 312 13.30 19.81 6.08
N ALA A 313 13.47 18.67 6.71
CA ALA A 313 13.89 18.47 8.07
C ALA A 313 14.51 17.05 8.16
N PRO A 314 15.28 16.71 9.20
CA PRO A 314 15.85 15.37 9.35
C PRO A 314 14.80 14.27 9.21
N GLY A 315 14.95 13.39 8.20
CA GLY A 315 14.00 12.31 7.89
C GLY A 315 12.65 12.75 7.31
N HIS A 316 12.44 14.05 7.04
CA HIS A 316 11.21 14.60 6.47
C HIS A 316 11.48 15.15 5.07
N ARG A 317 10.91 14.53 4.05
CA ARG A 317 11.08 14.88 2.63
C ARG A 317 9.78 15.42 2.04
N MET A 318 9.87 16.43 1.18
CA MET A 318 8.71 17.06 0.56
C MET A 318 9.01 17.50 -0.88
N ALA A 319 8.06 17.29 -1.79
CA ALA A 319 8.08 17.78 -3.17
C ALA A 319 7.17 19.01 -3.31
N CYS A 320 7.63 20.17 -2.84
CA CYS A 320 6.87 21.42 -2.92
C CYS A 320 7.80 22.65 -3.02
N HIS A 321 7.40 23.66 -3.81
CA HIS A 321 8.17 24.87 -3.96
C HIS A 321 8.09 25.82 -2.75
N LEU A 322 7.04 25.70 -1.90
CA LEU A 322 6.88 26.53 -0.70
C LEU A 322 8.06 26.38 0.28
N GLY A 323 8.60 25.18 0.44
CA GLY A 323 9.77 24.95 1.29
C GLY A 323 11.09 25.53 0.73
N ALA A 324 11.15 25.90 -0.57
CA ALA A 324 12.31 26.59 -1.13
C ALA A 324 12.30 28.09 -0.84
N ALA A 325 11.10 28.68 -0.75
CA ALA A 325 10.94 30.10 -0.45
C ALA A 325 11.29 30.45 1.01
N GLN A 326 11.13 29.48 1.94
CA GLN A 326 11.44 29.71 3.36
C GLN A 326 12.95 29.55 3.69
N GLY A 327 13.72 28.84 2.86
CA GLY A 327 15.19 28.71 3.03
C GLY A 327 16.01 29.84 2.37
N ALA A 328 15.38 30.72 1.56
CA ALA A 328 16.05 31.85 0.92
C ALA A 328 15.95 33.17 1.72
N SER A 329 15.33 33.13 2.91
CA SER A 329 15.14 34.28 3.80
C SER A 329 15.87 34.12 5.15
N ALA A 330 16.86 33.24 5.25
CA ALA A 330 17.68 33.08 6.46
C ALA A 330 19.13 33.47 6.18
#